data_a8477b85de443866304a38420e103d11
#
_entry.id   a8477b85de443866304a38420e103d11
#
_cell.length_a   1.000
_cell.length_b   1.000
_cell.length_c   1.000
_cell.angle_alpha   90.00
_cell.angle_beta   90.00
_cell.angle_gamma   90.00
#
_symmetry.space_group_name_H-M   'P 1'
#
loop_
_entity.id
_entity.type
_entity.pdbx_description
1 polymer ?
#
loop_
_entity_poly.entity_id
_entity_poly.type
_entity_poly.pdbx_seq_one_letter_code
_entity_poly.pdbx_strand_id
1 'polypeptide(L)' 'MDRTTTINVIVEHYDIDSKGRIDYDPRFGVYLETLTDTALTQVLAWYEREDHAA' A
#
# COMPACT_ATOMS: atom_id res chain seq x y z
N MET A 1 -2.53 13.47 6.28
CA MET A 1 -2.27 12.11 6.78
C MET A 1 -0.78 11.96 6.98
N ASP A 2 -0.36 11.46 8.14
CA ASP A 2 1.08 11.32 8.37
C ASP A 2 1.62 10.09 7.64
N ARG A 3 2.95 9.98 7.62
CA ARG A 3 3.63 8.92 6.88
C ARG A 3 3.24 7.52 7.38
N THR A 4 3.21 7.35 8.70
CA THR A 4 2.87 6.05 9.29
C THR A 4 1.46 5.63 8.92
N THR A 5 0.50 6.54 9.01
CA THR A 5 -0.88 6.26 8.66
C THR A 5 -1.01 5.91 7.17
N THR A 6 -0.30 6.65 6.31
CA THR A 6 -0.31 6.38 4.88
C THR A 6 0.20 4.96 4.59
N ILE A 7 1.31 4.59 5.20
CA ILE A 7 1.89 3.26 5.02
C ILE A 7 0.91 2.18 5.51
N ASN A 8 0.29 2.39 6.67
CA ASN A 8 -0.65 1.42 7.21
C ASN A 8 -1.85 1.21 6.30
N VAL A 9 -2.39 2.29 5.73
CA VAL A 9 -3.51 2.18 4.80
C VAL A 9 -3.11 1.42 3.54
N ILE A 10 -1.93 1.71 3.01
CA ILE A 10 -1.43 1.00 1.83
C ILE A 10 -1.26 -0.50 2.13
N VAL A 11 -0.71 -0.84 3.29
CA VAL A 11 -0.51 -2.23 3.69
C VAL A 11 -1.86 -2.95 3.80
N GLU A 12 -2.89 -2.28 4.33
CA GLU A 12 -4.23 -2.86 4.38
C GLU A 12 -4.74 -3.20 3.00
N HIS A 13 -4.62 -2.29 2.05
CA HIS A 13 -5.03 -2.55 0.67
C HIS A 13 -4.24 -3.71 0.07
N TYR A 14 -2.94 -3.73 0.30
CA TYR A 14 -2.08 -4.79 -0.21
C TYR A 14 -2.48 -6.15 0.37
N ASP A 15 -2.75 -6.20 1.66
CA ASP A 15 -3.15 -7.45 2.33
C ASP A 15 -4.47 -7.96 1.75
N ILE A 16 -5.45 -7.09 1.58
CA ILE A 16 -6.75 -7.47 1.04
C ILE A 16 -6.60 -8.05 -0.36
N ASP A 17 -5.79 -7.39 -1.20
CA ASP A 17 -5.66 -7.76 -2.61
C ASP A 17 -4.75 -8.97 -2.82
N SER A 18 -3.75 -9.16 -1.97
CA SER A 18 -2.64 -10.07 -2.28
C SER A 18 -2.44 -11.19 -1.27
N LYS A 19 -3.07 -11.14 -0.11
CA LYS A 19 -2.88 -12.17 0.90
C LYS A 19 -3.35 -13.52 0.38
N GLY A 20 -2.50 -14.51 0.55
CA GLY A 20 -2.78 -15.85 0.03
C GLY A 20 -2.23 -16.09 -1.35
N ARG A 21 -1.73 -15.06 -2.03
CA ARG A 21 -1.08 -15.24 -3.33
C ARG A 21 0.35 -15.71 -3.14
N ILE A 22 0.86 -16.38 -4.15
CA ILE A 22 2.22 -16.91 -4.12
C ILE A 22 3.28 -15.81 -4.07
N ASP A 23 2.96 -14.64 -4.62
CA ASP A 23 3.86 -13.50 -4.67
C ASP A 23 3.65 -12.50 -3.52
N TYR A 24 2.81 -12.85 -2.55
CA TYR A 24 2.57 -11.99 -1.40
C TYR A 24 3.86 -11.78 -0.59
N ASP A 25 4.17 -10.53 -0.29
CA ASP A 25 5.36 -10.18 0.49
C ASP A 25 4.94 -9.64 1.86
N PRO A 26 5.16 -10.40 2.94
CA PRO A 26 4.80 -9.93 4.29
C PRO A 26 5.64 -8.75 4.74
N ARG A 27 6.71 -8.41 4.01
CA ARG A 27 7.59 -7.28 4.35
C ARG A 27 7.29 -6.05 3.48
N PHE A 28 6.14 -6.03 2.83
CA PHE A 28 5.80 -4.91 1.96
C PHE A 28 5.81 -3.57 2.71
N GLY A 29 5.37 -3.57 3.99
CA GLY A 29 5.41 -2.36 4.80
C GLY A 29 6.83 -1.83 5.01
N VAL A 30 7.79 -2.73 5.15
CA VAL A 30 9.21 -2.34 5.28
C VAL A 30 9.68 -1.69 3.98
N TYR A 31 9.31 -2.25 2.83
CA TYR A 31 9.62 -1.66 1.54
C TYR A 31 9.05 -0.23 1.44
N LEU A 32 7.80 -0.05 1.86
CA LEU A 32 7.16 1.27 1.78
C LEU A 32 7.91 2.32 2.60
N GLU A 33 8.56 1.92 3.69
CA GLU A 33 9.32 2.85 4.51
C GLU A 33 10.53 3.43 3.78
N THR A 34 10.95 2.80 2.68
CA THR A 34 12.07 3.31 1.88
C THR A 34 11.63 4.36 0.86
N LEU A 35 10.34 4.54 0.67
CA LEU A 35 9.80 5.45 -0.35
C LEU A 35 9.68 6.88 0.20
N THR A 36 9.71 7.85 -0.72
CA THR A 36 9.44 9.24 -0.37
C THR A 36 7.96 9.42 -0.07
N ASP A 37 7.62 10.52 0.62
CA ASP A 37 6.22 10.84 0.90
C ASP A 37 5.42 11.00 -0.40
N THR A 38 6.03 11.60 -1.43
CA THR A 38 5.38 11.75 -2.73
C THR A 38 5.08 10.39 -3.35
N ALA A 39 6.04 9.46 -3.30
CA ALA A 39 5.84 8.12 -3.83
C ALA A 39 4.75 7.38 -3.06
N LEU A 40 4.73 7.51 -1.73
CA LEU A 40 3.70 6.88 -0.91
C LEU A 40 2.31 7.41 -1.27
N THR A 41 2.19 8.73 -1.45
CA THR A 41 0.91 9.33 -1.83
C THR A 41 0.44 8.79 -3.18
N GLN A 42 1.35 8.61 -4.13
CA GLN A 42 1.01 8.06 -5.44
C GLN A 42 0.55 6.60 -5.35
N VAL A 43 1.22 5.81 -4.51
CA VAL A 43 0.83 4.40 -4.31
C VAL A 43 -0.57 4.33 -3.70
N LEU A 44 -0.83 5.14 -2.68
CA LEU A 44 -2.14 5.17 -2.05
C LEU A 44 -3.22 5.59 -3.04
N ALA A 45 -2.96 6.61 -3.84
CA ALA A 45 -3.90 7.08 -4.85
C ALA A 45 -4.22 5.98 -5.87
N TRP A 46 -3.21 5.18 -6.24
CA TRP A 46 -3.42 4.06 -7.17
C TRP A 46 -4.38 3.03 -6.57
N TYR A 47 -4.17 2.65 -5.30
CA TYR A 47 -5.05 1.68 -4.64
C TYR A 47 -6.47 2.22 -4.51
N GLU A 48 -6.62 3.47 -4.11
CA GLU A 48 -7.94 4.08 -3.97
C GLU A 48 -8.68 4.13 -5.29
N ARG A 49 -7.97 4.39 -6.39
CA ARG A 49 -8.55 4.41 -7.71
C ARG A 49 -9.04 3.03 -8.14
N GLU A 50 -8.24 1.99 -7.85
CA GLU A 50 -8.62 0.62 -8.17
C GLU A 50 -9.84 0.18 -7.40
N ASP A 51 -9.93 0.55 -6.13
CA ASP A 51 -11.09 0.21 -5.31
C ASP A 51 -12.36 0.86 -5.86
N HIS A 52 -12.26 2.08 -6.37
CA HIS A 52 -13.40 2.76 -6.96
C HIS A 52 -13.77 2.23 -8.33
N ALA A 53 -12.82 1.65 -9.04
CA ALA A 53 -13.07 1.10 -10.37
C ALA A 53 -13.84 -0.22 -10.30
N ALA A 54 -13.82 -0.85 -9.15
CA ALA A 54 -14.56 -2.09 -8.96
C ALA A 54 -16.02 -1.80 -8.70
#